data_8cc78fa7624143abedae9b8933ef65aa
#
_entry.id   8cc78fa7624143abedae9b8933ef65aa
#
_cell.length_a   1.000
_cell.length_b   1.000
_cell.length_c   1.000
_cell.angle_alpha   90.00
_cell.angle_beta   90.00
_cell.angle_gamma   90.00
#
_symmetry.space_group_name_H-M   'P 1'
#
loop_
_entity.id
_entity.type
_entity.pdbx_description
1 polymer ?
#
loop_
_entity_poly.entity_id
_entity_poly.type
_entity_poly.pdbx_seq_one_letter_code
_entity_poly.pdbx_strand_id
1 'polypeptide(L)'
;MGKDTKGFFRRKWFLRIISLILALFLFMYVNGSKSGFLRQNTRNNNQSSALMSNKSVTLRMPLDVTIDNNKYIVNVYPQHVKVKVTGPSALVTTTSNTQNFKVYADLSDLTPGKHRVKLKTSGLNSELTSKIEPQYINVNIQPRKTITMKVTIRLSTRDLDNGYKLGRPHSDIQTVQVTGSRDEVNKVNRIIAFVAIPHDAKDNIARQVTLQAIDRNGQTLNVVISPTTTNVSIPISAGSQSSSSSDSSSSSSEESEETKSSSRTSSRNDSSDSSSETSQSSSSISNEDSSSSSRNQ
;
A
#
# COMPACT_ATOMS: atom_id res chain seq x y z
N MET A 1 53.76 37.17 63.77
CA MET A 1 53.10 38.49 63.73
C MET A 1 51.62 38.24 63.57
N GLY A 2 50.91 37.96 64.69
CA GLY A 2 49.48 37.81 64.75
C GLY A 2 48.85 39.16 64.92
N LYS A 3 48.03 39.57 63.97
CA LYS A 3 47.21 40.77 64.10
C LYS A 3 45.88 40.40 64.72
N ASP A 4 45.68 40.94 65.91
CA ASP A 4 44.46 40.82 66.73
C ASP A 4 43.25 41.44 66.01
N THR A 5 42.40 40.63 65.45
CA THR A 5 41.12 41.02 64.83
C THR A 5 39.96 41.05 65.83
N LYS A 6 40.22 40.92 67.14
CA LYS A 6 39.20 40.83 68.20
C LYS A 6 38.59 42.14 68.66
N GLY A 7 39.08 43.31 68.19
CA GLY A 7 38.60 44.65 68.64
C GLY A 7 37.52 45.26 67.78
N PHE A 8 37.27 44.76 66.56
CA PHE A 8 36.40 45.40 65.58
C PHE A 8 34.92 45.10 65.84
N PHE A 9 34.63 43.95 66.40
CA PHE A 9 33.25 43.49 66.65
C PHE A 9 32.60 44.11 67.90
N ARG A 10 33.34 44.84 68.78
CA ARG A 10 32.80 45.47 70.03
C ARG A 10 32.32 46.87 69.85
N ARG A 11 32.45 47.50 68.75
CA ARG A 11 31.95 48.90 68.52
C ARG A 11 30.45 48.84 68.26
N LYS A 12 29.66 49.47 69.12
CA LYS A 12 28.18 49.52 68.96
C LYS A 12 27.76 50.10 67.61
N TRP A 13 28.62 50.81 66.97
CA TRP A 13 28.43 51.33 65.60
C TRP A 13 28.53 50.22 64.52
N PHE A 14 29.40 49.24 64.68
CA PHE A 14 29.56 48.09 63.77
C PHE A 14 28.33 47.18 63.80
N LEU A 15 27.76 46.95 64.99
CA LEU A 15 26.51 46.19 65.15
C LEU A 15 25.35 46.90 64.46
N ARG A 16 25.31 48.25 64.47
CA ARG A 16 24.29 49.01 63.76
C ARG A 16 24.42 48.89 62.23
N ILE A 17 25.66 48.91 61.71
CA ILE A 17 25.92 48.72 60.28
C ILE A 17 25.54 47.28 59.84
N ILE A 18 25.92 46.25 60.61
CA ILE A 18 25.55 44.87 60.28
C ILE A 18 24.02 44.69 60.32
N SER A 19 23.34 45.26 61.33
CA SER A 19 21.86 45.23 61.39
C SER A 19 21.22 45.93 60.19
N LEU A 20 21.79 47.06 59.74
CA LEU A 20 21.29 47.77 58.57
C LEU A 20 21.51 46.98 57.26
N ILE A 21 22.70 46.34 57.12
CA ILE A 21 23.00 45.49 55.97
C ILE A 21 22.05 44.27 55.96
N LEU A 22 21.82 43.65 57.14
CA LEU A 22 20.95 42.52 57.25
C LEU A 22 19.50 42.88 56.98
N ALA A 23 19.04 44.08 57.45
CA ALA A 23 17.71 44.57 57.12
C ALA A 23 17.55 44.90 55.63
N LEU A 24 18.62 45.44 54.98
CA LEU A 24 18.63 45.73 53.55
C LEU A 24 18.65 44.44 52.71
N PHE A 25 19.38 43.42 53.20
CA PHE A 25 19.37 42.09 52.58
C PHE A 25 18.00 41.41 52.70
N LEU A 26 17.35 41.52 53.87
CA LEU A 26 16.04 40.96 54.12
C LEU A 26 14.98 41.72 53.30
N PHE A 27 15.09 43.04 53.20
CA PHE A 27 14.25 43.88 52.35
C PHE A 27 14.41 43.49 50.86
N MET A 28 15.67 43.30 50.40
CA MET A 28 15.96 42.90 49.03
C MET A 28 15.49 41.46 48.77
N TYR A 29 15.61 40.57 49.75
CA TYR A 29 15.08 39.22 49.67
C TYR A 29 13.56 39.17 49.56
N VAL A 30 12.87 39.95 50.40
CA VAL A 30 11.39 40.02 50.41
C VAL A 30 10.88 40.79 49.18
N ASN A 31 11.54 41.84 48.77
CA ASN A 31 11.13 42.63 47.61
C ASN A 31 11.63 42.03 46.29
N GLY A 32 12.80 41.41 46.31
CA GLY A 32 13.34 40.66 45.17
C GLY A 32 12.49 39.43 44.86
N SER A 33 11.86 38.80 45.87
CA SER A 33 10.89 37.76 45.67
C SER A 33 9.60 38.21 44.99
N LYS A 34 9.30 39.52 45.07
CA LYS A 34 8.12 40.10 44.37
C LYS A 34 8.39 40.45 42.88
N SER A 35 9.66 40.55 42.47
CA SER A 35 10.07 40.77 41.08
C SER A 35 10.64 39.51 40.45
N GLY A 36 10.43 38.35 41.09
CA GLY A 36 11.21 37.18 40.99
C GLY A 36 11.01 36.25 39.83
N PHE A 37 12.03 35.53 39.64
CA PHE A 37 12.27 34.46 38.67
C PHE A 37 11.47 33.18 38.88
N LEU A 38 10.61 33.08 39.87
CA LEU A 38 9.75 31.93 40.19
C LEU A 38 8.30 32.37 40.40
N ARG A 39 7.72 33.09 39.45
CA ARG A 39 6.28 33.09 39.29
C ARG A 39 5.87 31.84 38.54
N GLN A 40 5.82 30.74 39.27
CA GLN A 40 4.82 29.75 39.03
C GLN A 40 3.48 30.43 39.33
N ASN A 41 2.90 30.98 38.30
CA ASN A 41 1.62 31.69 38.32
C ASN A 41 0.50 30.71 38.58
N THR A 42 0.33 30.29 39.86
CA THR A 42 -0.85 29.58 40.35
C THR A 42 -1.88 30.64 40.74
N ARG A 43 -2.56 31.22 39.75
CA ARG A 43 -3.97 31.67 39.81
C ARG A 43 -4.37 32.29 38.43
N ASN A 44 -4.79 31.46 37.53
CA ASN A 44 -6.14 31.33 36.97
C ASN A 44 -6.94 32.62 36.66
N ASN A 45 -6.32 33.58 35.94
CA ASN A 45 -7.13 34.49 35.12
C ASN A 45 -6.54 34.67 33.71
N ASN A 46 -5.33 34.12 33.43
CA ASN A 46 -4.75 34.14 32.10
C ASN A 46 -5.00 32.91 31.27
N GLN A 47 -5.59 31.82 31.87
CA GLN A 47 -5.94 30.65 31.10
C GLN A 47 -7.10 30.94 30.13
N SER A 48 -8.07 31.75 30.53
CA SER A 48 -9.16 32.15 29.63
C SER A 48 -8.63 33.04 28.50
N SER A 49 -7.67 33.94 28.76
CA SER A 49 -7.05 34.73 27.72
C SER A 49 -6.08 33.95 26.84
N ALA A 50 -5.38 32.96 27.38
CA ALA A 50 -4.51 32.05 26.63
C ALA A 50 -5.32 31.08 25.74
N LEU A 51 -6.48 30.66 26.20
CA LEU A 51 -7.40 29.80 25.42
C LEU A 51 -8.08 30.58 24.28
N MET A 52 -8.29 31.88 24.46
CA MET A 52 -8.85 32.77 23.45
C MET A 52 -7.79 33.41 22.54
N SER A 53 -6.51 33.27 22.85
CA SER A 53 -5.46 33.78 21.97
C SER A 53 -5.45 32.98 20.67
N ASN A 54 -5.27 33.67 19.54
CA ASN A 54 -5.16 33.03 18.23
C ASN A 54 -3.84 32.25 18.13
N LYS A 55 -3.96 30.98 17.78
CA LYS A 55 -2.84 30.07 17.54
C LYS A 55 -2.86 29.61 16.09
N SER A 56 -1.69 29.32 15.57
CA SER A 56 -1.51 28.78 14.22
C SER A 56 -0.63 27.55 14.29
N VAL A 57 -1.08 26.45 13.69
CA VAL A 57 -0.33 25.19 13.59
C VAL A 57 -0.37 24.68 12.16
N THR A 58 0.75 24.14 11.68
CA THR A 58 0.83 23.50 10.36
C THR A 58 0.83 21.98 10.55
N LEU A 59 -0.14 21.31 9.93
CA LEU A 59 -0.34 19.88 9.97
C LEU A 59 -0.04 19.27 8.61
N ARG A 60 0.46 18.04 8.59
CA ARG A 60 0.59 17.24 7.38
C ARG A 60 -0.60 16.30 7.31
N MET A 61 -1.48 16.54 6.34
CA MET A 61 -2.72 15.80 6.18
C MET A 61 -2.67 14.93 4.92
N PRO A 62 -3.25 13.72 4.93
CA PRO A 62 -3.45 12.96 3.71
C PRO A 62 -4.43 13.70 2.80
N LEU A 63 -4.24 13.53 1.49
CA LEU A 63 -5.13 14.10 0.49
C LEU A 63 -6.07 13.01 -0.03
N ASP A 64 -7.35 13.17 0.22
CA ASP A 64 -8.40 12.33 -0.34
C ASP A 64 -8.80 12.84 -1.73
N VAL A 65 -9.03 11.92 -2.66
CA VAL A 65 -9.46 12.25 -4.02
C VAL A 65 -10.80 11.57 -4.26
N THR A 66 -11.83 12.37 -4.52
CA THR A 66 -13.18 11.87 -4.83
C THR A 66 -13.35 11.76 -6.33
N ILE A 67 -13.50 10.52 -6.84
CA ILE A 67 -13.73 10.20 -8.25
C ILE A 67 -14.42 8.83 -8.36
N ASP A 68 -15.08 8.55 -9.48
CA ASP A 68 -15.59 7.21 -9.80
C ASP A 68 -14.42 6.26 -10.13
N ASN A 69 -13.94 5.54 -9.13
CA ASN A 69 -12.82 4.59 -9.24
C ASN A 69 -13.13 3.37 -10.13
N ASN A 70 -14.41 3.15 -10.51
CA ASN A 70 -14.75 2.08 -11.44
C ASN A 70 -14.46 2.48 -12.89
N LYS A 71 -14.56 3.76 -13.20
CA LYS A 71 -14.38 4.30 -14.55
C LYS A 71 -13.02 4.95 -14.76
N TYR A 72 -12.44 5.55 -13.72
CA TYR A 72 -11.26 6.40 -13.84
C TYR A 72 -10.17 6.05 -12.84
N ILE A 73 -8.95 6.40 -13.19
CA ILE A 73 -7.75 6.36 -12.34
C ILE A 73 -7.11 7.74 -12.39
N VAL A 74 -6.71 8.23 -11.22
CA VAL A 74 -5.99 9.50 -11.10
C VAL A 74 -4.51 9.21 -10.89
N ASN A 75 -3.71 9.71 -11.82
CA ASN A 75 -2.26 9.62 -11.74
C ASN A 75 -1.66 10.96 -11.32
N VAL A 76 -0.53 10.89 -10.60
CA VAL A 76 0.32 12.04 -10.27
C VAL A 76 -0.40 13.11 -9.44
N TYR A 77 -0.57 12.82 -8.15
CA TYR A 77 -0.97 13.82 -7.16
C TYR A 77 -0.22 13.60 -5.84
N PRO A 78 -0.01 14.64 -5.03
CA PRO A 78 0.67 14.49 -3.76
C PRO A 78 -0.20 13.71 -2.76
N GLN A 79 0.36 12.68 -2.14
CA GLN A 79 -0.36 11.88 -1.14
C GLN A 79 -0.64 12.66 0.15
N HIS A 80 0.14 13.71 0.42
CA HIS A 80 0.01 14.55 1.61
C HIS A 80 0.17 16.02 1.24
N VAL A 81 -0.53 16.85 1.97
CA VAL A 81 -0.45 18.31 1.85
C VAL A 81 -0.24 18.95 3.22
N LYS A 82 0.29 20.17 3.24
CA LYS A 82 0.43 20.97 4.45
C LYS A 82 -0.82 21.82 4.64
N VAL A 83 -1.39 21.79 5.83
CA VAL A 83 -2.54 22.62 6.19
C VAL A 83 -2.18 23.47 7.38
N LYS A 84 -2.18 24.76 7.20
CA LYS A 84 -2.04 25.72 8.29
C LYS A 84 -3.43 26.02 8.84
N VAL A 85 -3.67 25.62 10.09
CA VAL A 85 -4.92 25.88 10.82
C VAL A 85 -4.69 27.02 11.78
N THR A 86 -5.60 28.00 11.78
CA THR A 86 -5.51 29.23 12.61
C THR A 86 -6.86 29.47 13.27
N GLY A 87 -6.84 29.85 14.55
CA GLY A 87 -8.02 30.20 15.34
C GLY A 87 -7.78 30.15 16.85
N PRO A 88 -8.83 30.06 17.68
CA PRO A 88 -8.71 29.94 19.14
C PRO A 88 -7.79 28.81 19.57
N SER A 89 -6.88 29.09 20.49
CA SER A 89 -5.80 28.16 20.88
C SER A 89 -6.30 26.79 21.34
N ALA A 90 -7.44 26.75 22.05
CA ALA A 90 -8.06 25.51 22.50
C ALA A 90 -8.48 24.63 21.31
N LEU A 91 -9.21 25.22 20.33
CA LEU A 91 -9.71 24.51 19.16
C LEU A 91 -8.57 24.04 18.24
N VAL A 92 -7.56 24.93 18.02
CA VAL A 92 -6.37 24.55 17.22
C VAL A 92 -5.62 23.41 17.87
N THR A 93 -5.47 23.39 19.20
CA THR A 93 -4.78 22.31 19.91
C THR A 93 -5.56 21.01 19.83
N THR A 94 -6.88 21.05 20.04
CA THR A 94 -7.74 19.87 19.90
C THR A 94 -7.69 19.31 18.48
N THR A 95 -7.87 20.18 17.47
CA THR A 95 -7.83 19.77 16.05
C THR A 95 -6.46 19.22 15.64
N SER A 96 -5.37 19.78 16.18
CA SER A 96 -4.02 19.29 15.94
C SER A 96 -3.81 17.86 16.48
N ASN A 97 -4.39 17.56 17.64
CA ASN A 97 -4.24 16.26 18.29
C ASN A 97 -5.16 15.20 17.68
N THR A 98 -6.40 15.57 17.37
CA THR A 98 -7.42 14.64 16.87
C THR A 98 -7.39 14.47 15.36
N GLN A 99 -6.92 15.49 14.62
CA GLN A 99 -6.91 15.54 13.16
C GLN A 99 -8.25 15.12 12.52
N ASN A 100 -9.36 15.52 13.15
CA ASN A 100 -10.73 15.11 12.81
C ASN A 100 -11.33 15.83 11.60
N PHE A 101 -10.51 16.40 10.73
CA PHE A 101 -10.92 17.00 9.46
C PHE A 101 -10.19 16.34 8.29
N LYS A 102 -10.72 16.47 7.10
CA LYS A 102 -10.17 15.90 5.87
C LYS A 102 -9.80 17.00 4.87
N VAL A 103 -8.77 16.73 4.07
CA VAL A 103 -8.45 17.52 2.89
C VAL A 103 -8.78 16.70 1.66
N TYR A 104 -9.54 17.26 0.74
CA TYR A 104 -9.99 16.53 -0.42
C TYR A 104 -9.94 17.36 -1.70
N ALA A 105 -9.82 16.65 -2.82
CA ALA A 105 -10.01 17.14 -4.17
C ALA A 105 -11.24 16.46 -4.76
N ASP A 106 -12.21 17.24 -5.20
CA ASP A 106 -13.40 16.74 -5.88
C ASP A 106 -13.16 16.73 -7.39
N LEU A 107 -13.20 15.52 -7.97
CA LEU A 107 -13.00 15.27 -9.38
C LEU A 107 -14.24 14.63 -10.04
N SER A 108 -15.37 14.55 -9.32
CA SER A 108 -16.55 13.79 -9.75
C SER A 108 -17.10 14.27 -11.10
N ASP A 109 -17.04 15.58 -11.35
CA ASP A 109 -17.60 16.21 -12.54
C ASP A 109 -16.56 16.42 -13.66
N LEU A 110 -15.32 15.92 -13.47
CA LEU A 110 -14.24 16.14 -14.42
C LEU A 110 -14.12 15.01 -15.44
N THR A 111 -13.89 15.39 -16.68
CA THR A 111 -13.64 14.45 -17.79
C THR A 111 -12.19 13.96 -17.78
N PRO A 112 -11.87 12.87 -18.51
CA PRO A 112 -10.48 12.45 -18.70
C PRO A 112 -9.59 13.55 -19.25
N GLY A 113 -8.40 13.69 -18.68
CA GLY A 113 -7.42 14.70 -19.07
C GLY A 113 -6.65 15.28 -17.89
N LYS A 114 -5.88 16.34 -18.16
CA LYS A 114 -5.12 17.08 -17.16
C LYS A 114 -5.96 18.23 -16.61
N HIS A 115 -6.13 18.29 -15.29
CA HIS A 115 -6.91 19.31 -14.62
C HIS A 115 -6.13 19.94 -13.48
N ARG A 116 -6.35 21.24 -13.27
CA ARG A 116 -5.87 21.96 -12.10
C ARG A 116 -7.03 22.11 -11.12
N VAL A 117 -6.95 21.45 -9.96
CA VAL A 117 -8.04 21.33 -9.00
C VAL A 117 -7.68 22.05 -7.70
N LYS A 118 -8.65 22.77 -7.15
CA LYS A 118 -8.53 23.44 -5.84
C LYS A 118 -8.81 22.43 -4.74
N LEU A 119 -7.93 22.40 -3.73
CA LEU A 119 -8.12 21.59 -2.54
C LEU A 119 -9.11 22.27 -1.57
N LYS A 120 -9.92 21.45 -0.92
CA LYS A 120 -10.93 21.86 0.06
C LYS A 120 -10.72 21.10 1.37
N THR A 121 -11.20 21.68 2.47
CA THR A 121 -11.26 21.00 3.79
C THR A 121 -12.71 20.66 4.11
N SER A 122 -12.93 19.54 4.79
CA SER A 122 -14.22 19.11 5.30
C SER A 122 -14.10 18.66 6.74
N GLY A 123 -15.09 18.95 7.58
CA GLY A 123 -15.11 18.59 8.99
C GLY A 123 -14.29 19.51 9.90
N LEU A 124 -13.76 20.62 9.37
CA LEU A 124 -13.09 21.63 10.20
C LEU A 124 -14.13 22.47 10.92
N ASN A 125 -13.88 22.79 12.20
CA ASN A 125 -14.74 23.66 12.99
C ASN A 125 -14.83 25.04 12.32
N SER A 126 -16.02 25.66 12.33
CA SER A 126 -16.32 26.94 11.67
C SER A 126 -15.53 28.13 12.21
N GLU A 127 -15.06 28.06 13.46
CA GLU A 127 -14.20 29.09 14.10
C GLU A 127 -12.74 28.99 13.68
N LEU A 128 -12.36 27.93 12.96
CA LEU A 128 -11.00 27.69 12.47
C LEU A 128 -10.88 28.07 11.01
N THR A 129 -9.80 28.73 10.66
CA THR A 129 -9.44 29.02 9.28
C THR A 129 -8.34 28.06 8.83
N SER A 130 -8.49 27.47 7.65
CA SER A 130 -7.48 26.61 7.04
C SER A 130 -6.85 27.25 5.80
N LYS A 131 -5.54 27.12 5.68
CA LYS A 131 -4.79 27.44 4.45
C LYS A 131 -4.02 26.21 4.02
N ILE A 132 -4.36 25.68 2.84
CA ILE A 132 -3.75 24.46 2.28
C ILE A 132 -2.58 24.87 1.38
N GLU A 133 -1.46 24.15 1.50
CA GLU A 133 -0.27 24.33 0.67
C GLU A 133 0.19 22.99 0.07
N PRO A 134 0.14 22.87 -1.27
CA PRO A 134 -0.34 23.83 -2.27
C PRO A 134 -1.87 23.96 -2.27
N GLN A 135 -2.39 25.12 -2.66
CA GLN A 135 -3.84 25.35 -2.75
C GLN A 135 -4.48 24.64 -3.96
N TYR A 136 -3.71 24.45 -5.01
CA TYR A 136 -4.12 23.75 -6.25
C TYR A 136 -3.15 22.63 -6.53
N ILE A 137 -3.67 21.55 -7.04
CA ILE A 137 -2.88 20.43 -7.57
C ILE A 137 -3.19 20.19 -9.05
N ASN A 138 -2.22 19.67 -9.78
CA ASN A 138 -2.43 19.17 -11.12
C ASN A 138 -2.66 17.67 -11.02
N VAL A 139 -3.78 17.20 -11.56
CA VAL A 139 -4.15 15.79 -11.63
C VAL A 139 -4.29 15.37 -13.08
N ASN A 140 -4.03 14.10 -13.37
CA ASN A 140 -4.29 13.51 -14.68
C ASN A 140 -5.29 12.37 -14.52
N ILE A 141 -6.51 12.60 -15.01
CA ILE A 141 -7.60 11.63 -14.98
C ILE A 141 -7.54 10.79 -16.24
N GLN A 142 -7.44 9.47 -16.08
CA GLN A 142 -7.38 8.53 -17.20
C GLN A 142 -8.47 7.47 -17.08
N PRO A 143 -9.03 7.01 -18.21
CA PRO A 143 -9.96 5.88 -18.19
C PRO A 143 -9.30 4.63 -17.61
N ARG A 144 -10.02 3.95 -16.72
CA ARG A 144 -9.63 2.65 -16.19
C ARG A 144 -9.80 1.58 -17.26
N LYS A 145 -8.80 0.72 -17.39
CA LYS A 145 -8.83 -0.44 -18.29
C LYS A 145 -8.43 -1.70 -17.54
N THR A 146 -9.12 -2.79 -17.81
CA THR A 146 -8.77 -4.12 -17.31
C THR A 146 -8.61 -5.05 -18.49
N ILE A 147 -7.55 -5.83 -18.51
CA ILE A 147 -7.28 -6.89 -19.50
C ILE A 147 -6.86 -8.16 -18.78
N THR A 148 -7.10 -9.30 -19.41
CA THR A 148 -6.60 -10.60 -18.94
C THR A 148 -5.34 -10.98 -19.70
N MET A 149 -4.28 -11.37 -18.99
CA MET A 149 -2.99 -11.74 -19.57
C MET A 149 -2.47 -13.05 -18.99
N LYS A 150 -1.70 -13.77 -19.80
CA LYS A 150 -1.02 -15.00 -19.37
C LYS A 150 0.21 -14.66 -18.54
N VAL A 151 0.48 -15.48 -17.52
CA VAL A 151 1.68 -15.42 -16.70
C VAL A 151 2.82 -16.14 -17.41
N THR A 152 3.99 -15.51 -17.45
CA THR A 152 5.23 -16.09 -17.97
C THR A 152 6.21 -16.25 -16.82
N ILE A 153 6.69 -17.47 -16.59
CA ILE A 153 7.70 -17.71 -15.57
C ILE A 153 9.08 -17.34 -16.15
N ARG A 154 9.83 -16.55 -15.41
CA ARG A 154 11.21 -16.19 -15.73
C ARG A 154 12.14 -16.64 -14.62
N LEU A 155 13.06 -17.53 -14.99
CA LEU A 155 14.04 -18.07 -14.07
C LEU A 155 15.32 -17.22 -14.16
N SER A 156 15.92 -16.92 -13.00
CA SER A 156 17.29 -16.47 -12.94
C SER A 156 18.16 -17.72 -12.83
N THR A 157 18.59 -18.23 -13.97
CA THR A 157 19.58 -19.33 -13.97
C THR A 157 20.97 -18.75 -13.83
N ARG A 158 21.54 -18.86 -12.63
CA ARG A 158 22.97 -19.09 -12.51
C ARG A 158 23.12 -20.60 -12.60
N ASP A 159 24.15 -21.06 -13.29
CA ASP A 159 24.37 -22.49 -13.55
C ASP A 159 24.14 -23.30 -12.27
N LEU A 160 23.26 -24.30 -12.35
CA LEU A 160 23.10 -25.30 -11.29
C LEU A 160 24.43 -26.07 -11.13
N ASP A 161 24.64 -26.59 -9.96
CA ASP A 161 25.74 -27.52 -9.69
C ASP A 161 25.79 -28.62 -10.75
N ASN A 162 27.00 -29.00 -11.16
CA ASN A 162 27.20 -30.01 -12.19
C ASN A 162 26.44 -31.32 -11.84
N GLY A 163 25.61 -31.75 -12.79
CA GLY A 163 24.86 -32.98 -12.66
C GLY A 163 23.37 -32.82 -12.37
N TYR A 164 22.85 -31.60 -12.24
CA TYR A 164 21.42 -31.32 -12.06
C TYR A 164 20.82 -30.60 -13.27
N LYS A 165 19.56 -30.93 -13.59
CA LYS A 165 18.81 -30.31 -14.68
C LYS A 165 17.48 -29.76 -14.15
N LEU A 166 17.15 -28.56 -14.62
CA LEU A 166 15.84 -27.93 -14.37
C LEU A 166 14.77 -28.55 -15.28
N GLY A 167 13.71 -29.01 -14.69
CA GLY A 167 12.51 -29.39 -15.40
C GLY A 167 11.67 -28.16 -15.82
N ARG A 168 10.49 -28.41 -16.38
CA ARG A 168 9.58 -27.35 -16.82
C ARG A 168 8.95 -26.68 -15.60
N PRO A 169 9.08 -25.37 -15.44
CA PRO A 169 8.43 -24.65 -14.36
C PRO A 169 6.91 -24.64 -14.58
N HIS A 170 6.17 -24.78 -13.49
CA HIS A 170 4.71 -24.73 -13.47
C HIS A 170 4.24 -23.65 -12.51
N SER A 171 3.17 -22.96 -12.87
CA SER A 171 2.50 -21.96 -12.04
C SER A 171 1.05 -22.41 -11.80
N ASP A 172 0.57 -22.24 -10.56
CA ASP A 172 -0.83 -22.54 -10.20
C ASP A 172 -1.80 -21.59 -10.94
N ILE A 173 -1.34 -20.39 -11.28
CA ILE A 173 -2.13 -19.38 -11.97
C ILE A 173 -1.55 -19.15 -13.36
N GLN A 174 -2.36 -19.41 -14.38
CA GLN A 174 -1.95 -19.24 -15.78
C GLN A 174 -2.32 -17.86 -16.33
N THR A 175 -3.41 -17.27 -15.84
CA THR A 175 -3.92 -15.98 -16.31
C THR A 175 -4.26 -15.06 -15.14
N VAL A 176 -4.03 -13.77 -15.31
CA VAL A 176 -4.33 -12.75 -14.32
C VAL A 176 -5.02 -11.57 -14.95
N GLN A 177 -5.76 -10.83 -14.14
CA GLN A 177 -6.34 -9.55 -14.54
C GLN A 177 -5.35 -8.42 -14.25
N VAL A 178 -5.14 -7.58 -15.23
CA VAL A 178 -4.27 -6.39 -15.16
C VAL A 178 -5.16 -5.16 -15.28
N THR A 179 -5.21 -4.36 -14.24
CA THR A 179 -6.03 -3.15 -14.16
C THR A 179 -5.14 -1.93 -13.94
N GLY A 180 -5.41 -0.89 -14.68
CA GLY A 180 -4.65 0.34 -14.58
C GLY A 180 -5.24 1.45 -15.44
N SER A 181 -4.51 2.56 -15.55
CA SER A 181 -4.84 3.57 -16.54
C SER A 181 -4.71 2.99 -17.94
N ARG A 182 -5.55 3.45 -18.85
CA ARG A 182 -5.58 2.97 -20.24
C ARG A 182 -4.19 3.00 -20.88
N ASP A 183 -3.43 4.06 -20.63
CA ASP A 183 -2.11 4.25 -21.24
C ASP A 183 -1.08 3.26 -20.68
N GLU A 184 -1.10 3.00 -19.36
CA GLU A 184 -0.20 2.03 -18.74
C GLU A 184 -0.55 0.60 -19.15
N VAL A 185 -1.85 0.24 -19.12
CA VAL A 185 -2.31 -1.10 -19.52
C VAL A 185 -1.98 -1.40 -20.99
N ASN A 186 -2.06 -0.40 -21.88
CA ASN A 186 -1.70 -0.57 -23.29
C ASN A 186 -0.20 -0.82 -23.53
N LYS A 187 0.65 -0.40 -22.60
CA LYS A 187 2.11 -0.66 -22.67
C LYS A 187 2.49 -2.05 -22.19
N VAL A 188 1.59 -2.73 -21.43
CA VAL A 188 1.91 -4.05 -20.88
C VAL A 188 2.17 -5.03 -22.01
N ASN A 189 3.39 -5.56 -22.02
CA ASN A 189 3.81 -6.57 -22.99
C ASN A 189 3.62 -7.99 -22.44
N ARG A 190 4.01 -8.22 -21.17
CA ARG A 190 3.87 -9.52 -20.52
C ARG A 190 3.83 -9.39 -19.00
N ILE A 191 3.26 -10.44 -18.36
CA ILE A 191 3.31 -10.61 -16.92
C ILE A 191 4.36 -11.65 -16.60
N ILE A 192 5.28 -11.32 -15.72
CA ILE A 192 6.36 -12.21 -15.31
C ILE A 192 6.24 -12.62 -13.85
N ALA A 193 6.47 -13.92 -13.60
CA ALA A 193 6.75 -14.50 -12.30
C ALA A 193 8.27 -14.75 -12.25
N PHE A 194 9.02 -13.93 -11.54
CA PHE A 194 10.47 -14.07 -11.45
C PHE A 194 10.84 -15.00 -10.30
N VAL A 195 11.57 -16.08 -10.60
CA VAL A 195 12.06 -17.04 -9.62
C VAL A 195 13.58 -17.07 -9.66
N ALA A 196 14.21 -16.69 -8.55
CA ALA A 196 15.63 -16.88 -8.35
C ALA A 196 15.90 -18.31 -7.90
N ILE A 197 16.76 -19.02 -8.63
CA ILE A 197 17.17 -20.39 -8.32
C ILE A 197 18.50 -20.31 -7.57
N PRO A 198 18.62 -20.90 -6.36
CA PRO A 198 19.89 -21.05 -5.67
C PRO A 198 20.83 -21.94 -6.48
N HIS A 199 22.13 -21.63 -6.47
CA HIS A 199 23.16 -22.38 -7.19
C HIS A 199 23.28 -23.83 -6.71
N ASP A 200 23.05 -24.05 -5.42
CA ASP A 200 23.14 -25.32 -4.70
C ASP A 200 21.81 -26.11 -4.64
N ALA A 201 20.83 -25.71 -5.44
CA ALA A 201 19.51 -26.35 -5.43
C ALA A 201 19.59 -27.77 -6.04
N LYS A 202 19.25 -28.76 -5.22
CA LYS A 202 19.25 -30.20 -5.57
C LYS A 202 17.82 -30.78 -5.57
N ASP A 203 16.90 -30.14 -4.84
CA ASP A 203 15.53 -30.57 -4.65
C ASP A 203 14.55 -29.68 -5.42
N ASN A 204 13.34 -30.18 -5.61
CA ASN A 204 12.25 -29.43 -6.24
C ASN A 204 12.02 -28.10 -5.50
N ILE A 205 11.93 -27.00 -6.26
CA ILE A 205 11.66 -25.68 -5.72
C ILE A 205 10.18 -25.39 -5.83
N ALA A 206 9.53 -25.07 -4.70
CA ALA A 206 8.18 -24.54 -4.65
C ALA A 206 8.23 -23.19 -3.91
N ARG A 207 7.86 -22.10 -4.61
CA ARG A 207 7.90 -20.74 -4.03
C ARG A 207 6.72 -19.91 -4.48
N GLN A 208 6.22 -19.10 -3.54
CA GLN A 208 5.30 -18.03 -3.85
C GLN A 208 6.09 -16.83 -4.34
N VAL A 209 5.71 -16.29 -5.50
CA VAL A 209 6.36 -15.15 -6.15
C VAL A 209 5.36 -14.07 -6.51
N THR A 210 5.80 -12.82 -6.45
CA THR A 210 4.99 -11.67 -6.86
C THR A 210 5.06 -11.50 -8.38
N LEU A 211 3.91 -11.24 -8.97
CA LEU A 211 3.77 -10.99 -10.40
C LEU A 211 4.10 -9.53 -10.74
N GLN A 212 4.77 -9.33 -11.85
CA GLN A 212 5.15 -8.01 -12.34
C GLN A 212 4.72 -7.84 -13.79
N ALA A 213 4.12 -6.70 -14.10
CA ALA A 213 3.82 -6.30 -15.47
C ALA A 213 5.01 -5.53 -16.04
N ILE A 214 5.48 -5.95 -17.19
CA ILE A 214 6.60 -5.30 -17.89
C ILE A 214 6.20 -4.85 -19.30
N ASP A 215 6.83 -3.77 -19.74
CA ASP A 215 6.73 -3.27 -21.09
C ASP A 215 7.66 -4.04 -22.07
N ARG A 216 7.75 -3.58 -23.31
CA ARG A 216 8.64 -4.16 -24.34
C ARG A 216 10.13 -3.99 -24.01
N ASN A 217 10.48 -2.98 -23.22
CA ASN A 217 11.85 -2.68 -22.80
C ASN A 217 12.23 -3.40 -21.50
N GLY A 218 11.29 -4.15 -20.90
CA GLY A 218 11.49 -4.84 -19.61
C GLY A 218 11.32 -3.94 -18.39
N GLN A 219 10.79 -2.72 -18.55
CA GLN A 219 10.50 -1.82 -17.45
C GLN A 219 9.18 -2.19 -16.76
N THR A 220 9.17 -2.16 -15.43
CA THR A 220 7.96 -2.42 -14.65
C THR A 220 6.97 -1.28 -14.78
N LEU A 221 5.71 -1.61 -15.02
CA LEU A 221 4.61 -0.67 -15.18
C LEU A 221 3.79 -0.54 -13.90
N ASN A 222 3.20 0.65 -13.69
CA ASN A 222 2.35 0.93 -12.54
C ASN A 222 0.91 0.50 -12.81
N VAL A 223 0.66 -0.80 -12.68
CA VAL A 223 -0.66 -1.44 -12.85
C VAL A 223 -0.94 -2.39 -11.68
N VAL A 224 -2.20 -2.64 -11.42
CA VAL A 224 -2.66 -3.61 -10.41
C VAL A 224 -2.87 -4.96 -11.09
N ILE A 225 -2.24 -6.00 -10.55
CA ILE A 225 -2.37 -7.38 -11.02
C ILE A 225 -3.20 -8.14 -9.99
N SER A 226 -4.20 -8.86 -10.43
CA SER A 226 -5.06 -9.68 -9.56
C SER A 226 -5.18 -11.11 -10.11
N PRO A 227 -4.77 -12.11 -9.33
CA PRO A 227 -4.05 -12.06 -8.06
C PRO A 227 -2.63 -11.51 -8.20
N THR A 228 -2.07 -10.97 -7.11
CA THR A 228 -0.75 -10.33 -7.08
C THR A 228 0.40 -11.34 -7.04
N THR A 229 0.14 -12.53 -6.50
CA THR A 229 1.14 -13.59 -6.29
C THR A 229 0.67 -14.91 -6.90
N THR A 230 1.62 -15.77 -7.20
CA THR A 230 1.36 -17.16 -7.64
C THR A 230 2.40 -18.12 -7.04
N ASN A 231 2.05 -19.38 -6.86
CA ASN A 231 3.01 -20.43 -6.52
C ASN A 231 3.64 -20.97 -7.79
N VAL A 232 4.94 -21.00 -7.81
CA VAL A 232 5.72 -21.60 -8.91
C VAL A 232 6.46 -22.82 -8.39
N SER A 233 6.26 -23.95 -9.07
CA SER A 233 6.95 -25.21 -8.83
C SER A 233 7.94 -25.48 -9.96
N ILE A 234 9.15 -25.82 -9.60
CA ILE A 234 10.24 -26.12 -10.55
C ILE A 234 10.83 -27.46 -10.13
N PRO A 235 10.59 -28.53 -10.89
CA PRO A 235 11.21 -29.82 -10.61
C PRO A 235 12.72 -29.78 -10.96
N ILE A 236 13.53 -30.38 -10.11
CA ILE A 236 14.97 -30.57 -10.31
C ILE A 236 15.24 -32.05 -10.37
N SER A 237 15.98 -32.50 -11.36
CA SER A 237 16.37 -33.90 -11.53
C SER A 237 17.89 -34.03 -11.67
N ALA A 238 18.47 -35.10 -11.10
CA ALA A 238 19.85 -35.43 -11.36
C ALA A 238 20.02 -35.76 -12.86
N GLY A 239 20.95 -35.08 -13.50
CA GLY A 239 21.31 -35.39 -14.88
C GLY A 239 21.98 -36.75 -14.94
N SER A 240 21.31 -37.74 -15.54
CA SER A 240 21.96 -39.00 -15.81
C SER A 240 23.20 -38.74 -16.70
N GLN A 241 24.38 -38.96 -16.16
CA GLN A 241 25.52 -39.21 -17.01
C GLN A 241 25.19 -40.50 -17.77
N SER A 242 24.91 -40.39 -19.06
CA SER A 242 24.91 -41.57 -19.94
C SER A 242 26.36 -42.11 -19.96
N SER A 243 26.64 -43.00 -19.05
CA SER A 243 27.78 -43.90 -19.24
C SER A 243 27.47 -44.74 -20.45
N SER A 244 28.09 -44.40 -21.58
CA SER A 244 28.23 -45.28 -22.72
C SER A 244 29.12 -46.45 -22.26
N SER A 245 28.52 -47.49 -21.72
CA SER A 245 29.15 -48.80 -21.67
C SER A 245 28.84 -49.49 -22.98
N SER A 246 29.83 -49.39 -23.87
CA SER A 246 30.00 -50.35 -24.96
C SER A 246 30.35 -51.71 -24.33
N ASP A 247 29.44 -52.64 -24.37
CA ASP A 247 29.74 -54.06 -24.26
C ASP A 247 29.34 -54.73 -25.53
N SER A 248 30.41 -55.05 -26.27
CA SER A 248 30.47 -56.00 -27.34
C SER A 248 30.64 -57.40 -26.73
N SER A 249 29.80 -58.35 -27.15
CA SER A 249 30.18 -59.75 -27.48
C SER A 249 28.91 -60.61 -27.64
N SER A 250 28.73 -61.03 -28.85
CA SER A 250 28.95 -62.36 -29.44
C SER A 250 27.86 -63.39 -29.17
N SER A 251 27.18 -63.73 -30.31
CA SER A 251 26.94 -65.03 -30.93
C SER A 251 26.26 -66.13 -30.12
N SER A 252 25.15 -66.60 -30.66
CA SER A 252 24.90 -67.94 -31.31
C SER A 252 23.37 -68.11 -31.47
N SER A 253 22.90 -68.22 -32.71
CA SER A 253 22.37 -69.31 -33.49
C SER A 253 21.53 -70.31 -32.72
N GLU A 254 20.35 -70.49 -33.25
CA GLU A 254 19.57 -71.62 -33.74
C GLU A 254 18.09 -71.38 -33.56
N GLU A 255 17.34 -71.20 -34.63
CA GLU A 255 16.67 -72.15 -35.57
C GLU A 255 15.48 -72.93 -34.99
N SER A 256 14.45 -72.74 -35.66
CA SER A 256 13.33 -73.64 -36.05
C SER A 256 11.95 -73.11 -35.71
N GLU A 257 11.28 -72.89 -36.80
CA GLU A 257 10.10 -73.46 -37.43
C GLU A 257 8.71 -73.11 -36.89
N GLU A 258 8.05 -72.45 -37.83
CA GLU A 258 6.77 -72.71 -38.49
C GLU A 258 5.61 -73.24 -37.57
N THR A 259 4.48 -72.59 -37.65
CA THR A 259 3.31 -73.07 -38.36
C THR A 259 2.23 -71.98 -38.48
N LYS A 260 1.74 -71.92 -39.69
CA LYS A 260 0.54 -71.36 -40.28
C LYS A 260 -0.77 -71.67 -39.50
N SER A 261 -1.68 -70.69 -39.57
CA SER A 261 -3.06 -70.89 -40.06
C SER A 261 -3.86 -69.62 -39.72
N SER A 262 -4.25 -68.73 -40.64
CA SER A 262 -5.35 -68.79 -41.57
C SER A 262 -6.75 -68.86 -40.92
N SER A 263 -7.49 -67.80 -41.04
CA SER A 263 -8.84 -67.64 -41.64
C SER A 263 -9.54 -66.47 -40.98
N ARG A 264 -9.81 -65.32 -41.70
CA ARG A 264 -11.04 -65.04 -42.50
C ARG A 264 -12.32 -65.18 -41.64
N THR A 265 -13.04 -64.04 -41.49
CA THR A 265 -14.29 -63.70 -42.21
C THR A 265 -14.97 -62.62 -41.45
N SER A 266 -15.16 -61.39 -41.98
CA SER A 266 -16.37 -60.93 -42.69
C SER A 266 -17.69 -61.04 -41.93
N SER A 267 -18.26 -59.89 -41.73
CA SER A 267 -19.66 -59.50 -42.06
C SER A 267 -20.11 -58.47 -41.06
N ARG A 268 -20.37 -57.26 -41.41
CA ARG A 268 -21.57 -56.67 -42.10
C ARG A 268 -22.82 -56.70 -41.22
N ASN A 269 -23.35 -55.45 -41.26
CA ASN A 269 -24.77 -55.07 -41.15
C ASN A 269 -25.28 -54.83 -39.75
N ASP A 270 -26.14 -53.93 -39.52
CA ASP A 270 -26.95 -52.99 -40.29
C ASP A 270 -27.77 -52.18 -39.27
N SER A 271 -28.06 -50.95 -39.61
CA SER A 271 -29.31 -50.24 -39.46
C SER A 271 -30.17 -50.32 -38.20
N SER A 272 -30.55 -49.14 -37.81
CA SER A 272 -31.89 -48.57 -37.58
C SER A 272 -31.95 -47.83 -36.28
N ASP A 273 -32.11 -46.53 -36.33
CA ASP A 273 -33.30 -45.73 -36.57
C ASP A 273 -34.30 -45.75 -35.42
N SER A 274 -34.64 -44.61 -35.02
CA SER A 274 -35.88 -44.04 -34.47
C SER A 274 -35.62 -43.23 -33.22
N SER A 275 -35.67 -41.91 -33.38
CA SER A 275 -36.80 -40.97 -33.39
C SER A 275 -37.51 -40.79 -32.05
N SER A 276 -37.76 -39.51 -31.81
CA SER A 276 -38.87 -38.90 -31.04
C SER A 276 -38.63 -38.78 -29.54
N GLU A 277 -38.99 -37.76 -28.84
CA GLU A 277 -39.80 -36.54 -28.97
C GLU A 277 -39.57 -35.71 -27.72
N THR A 278 -39.48 -34.45 -27.86
CA THR A 278 -40.40 -33.40 -27.42
C THR A 278 -40.97 -33.53 -26.02
N SER A 279 -40.66 -32.58 -25.17
CA SER A 279 -41.69 -31.84 -24.46
C SER A 279 -41.18 -30.56 -23.87
N GLN A 280 -41.77 -29.51 -24.37
CA GLN A 280 -41.95 -28.18 -23.83
C GLN A 280 -42.76 -28.26 -22.51
N SER A 281 -42.43 -27.37 -21.58
CA SER A 281 -43.47 -26.67 -20.83
C SER A 281 -42.89 -25.40 -20.23
N SER A 282 -43.19 -24.32 -20.79
CA SER A 282 -43.72 -23.05 -20.46
C SER A 282 -44.62 -22.98 -19.21
N SER A 283 -44.39 -21.99 -18.34
CA SER A 283 -45.37 -21.14 -17.59
C SER A 283 -44.59 -20.01 -16.94
N SER A 284 -44.58 -18.79 -17.41
CA SER A 284 -45.50 -17.66 -17.39
C SER A 284 -46.47 -17.63 -16.19
N ILE A 285 -46.46 -16.54 -15.49
CA ILE A 285 -47.54 -15.74 -14.83
C ILE A 285 -46.80 -14.73 -13.95
N SER A 286 -46.72 -13.45 -14.28
CA SER A 286 -47.73 -12.37 -14.28
C SER A 286 -48.05 -11.78 -12.91
N ASN A 287 -47.82 -10.47 -12.84
CA ASN A 287 -48.63 -9.41 -12.24
C ASN A 287 -48.73 -9.39 -10.70
N GLU A 288 -48.74 -8.27 -10.04
CA GLU A 288 -49.40 -6.96 -10.14
C GLU A 288 -48.71 -6.04 -9.13
N ASP A 289 -48.33 -4.83 -9.42
CA ASP A 289 -49.12 -3.61 -9.34
C ASP A 289 -49.74 -3.31 -7.96
N SER A 290 -49.20 -2.28 -7.31
CA SER A 290 -50.00 -1.37 -6.49
C SER A 290 -49.24 -0.10 -6.13
N SER A 291 -49.63 0.93 -6.79
CA SER A 291 -49.59 2.35 -6.48
C SER A 291 -50.25 2.69 -5.13
N SER A 292 -49.69 3.69 -4.43
CA SER A 292 -50.40 4.81 -3.74
C SER A 292 -49.37 5.65 -2.99
N SER A 293 -49.02 6.84 -3.36
CA SER A 293 -49.70 8.14 -3.19
C SER A 293 -50.18 8.44 -1.76
N SER A 294 -49.56 9.42 -1.14
CA SER A 294 -50.08 10.51 -0.27
C SER A 294 -48.93 11.18 0.44
N ARG A 295 -48.56 12.38 0.15
CA ARG A 295 -48.99 13.73 0.52
C ARG A 295 -49.17 14.01 2.02
N ASN A 296 -48.54 15.11 2.39
CA ASN A 296 -48.77 16.08 3.48
C ASN A 296 -48.01 15.82 4.79
N GLN A 297 -47.21 16.68 5.24
CA GLN A 297 -47.18 18.11 5.63
C GLN A 297 -45.72 18.52 5.87
#